data_540037c77b135b380e787500aeb07ef9
#
_entry.id   540037c77b135b380e787500aeb07ef9
#
_cell.length_a   1.000
_cell.length_b   1.000
_cell.length_c   1.000
_cell.angle_alpha   90.00
_cell.angle_beta   90.00
_cell.angle_gamma   90.00
#
_symmetry.space_group_name_H-M   'P 1'
#
loop_
_entity.id
_entity.type
_entity.pdbx_description
1 polymer ?
#
loop_
_entity_poly.entity_id
_entity_poly.type
_entity_poly.pdbx_seq_one_letter_code
_entity_poly.pdbx_strand_id
1 'polypeptide(L)'
;ELADRADAINAGNVDPSIDNMLKITSDGRKLGLDPRLIDPSFEDNPNTKLNQCVENVARIHAETAEDKLTQIIFCDLGVPHKNTTGSVENADDVKNDDNKSSAERDSLEEECDFCVYEDIKSKLITKGIPESEIAYIHDAKTEKQKSELFDKVRSGEVRVLLGSTAKMGTGTNVQKKLIAVHDLDIPWRPADLEQRAGRIIRQGNENKNVEI
;
A
#
# COMPACT_ATOMS: atom_id res chain seq x y z
N GLU A 1 -17.12 19.36 6.63
CA GLU A 1 -17.09 18.40 7.76
C GLU A 1 -15.69 18.28 8.38
N LEU A 2 -14.60 17.92 7.69
CA LEU A 2 -13.25 17.88 8.28
C LEU A 2 -12.80 19.27 8.76
N ALA A 3 -13.08 20.34 8.02
CA ALA A 3 -12.80 21.70 8.42
C ALA A 3 -13.57 22.10 9.70
N ASP A 4 -14.84 21.76 9.76
CA ASP A 4 -15.70 22.07 10.93
C ASP A 4 -15.20 21.34 12.18
N ARG A 5 -14.74 20.09 12.03
CA ARG A 5 -14.12 19.32 13.11
C ARG A 5 -12.81 19.97 13.57
N ALA A 6 -11.96 20.42 12.62
CA ALA A 6 -10.72 21.09 12.93
C ALA A 6 -10.97 22.41 13.69
N ASP A 7 -11.96 23.19 13.29
CA ASP A 7 -12.35 24.43 13.96
C ASP A 7 -12.86 24.16 15.38
N ALA A 8 -13.67 23.12 15.59
CA ALA A 8 -14.16 22.73 16.91
C ALA A 8 -13.02 22.31 17.86
N ILE A 9 -12.03 21.58 17.36
CA ILE A 9 -10.84 21.17 18.12
C ILE A 9 -10.00 22.39 18.48
N ASN A 10 -9.74 23.28 17.53
CA ASN A 10 -8.96 24.49 17.75
C ASN A 10 -9.66 25.43 18.76
N ALA A 11 -10.98 25.44 18.81
CA ALA A 11 -11.77 26.17 19.80
C ALA A 11 -11.80 25.50 21.19
N GLY A 12 -11.21 24.32 21.35
CA GLY A 12 -11.21 23.57 22.61
C GLY A 12 -12.58 22.96 22.99
N ASN A 13 -13.47 22.81 22.03
CA ASN A 13 -14.84 22.33 22.25
C ASN A 13 -14.98 20.80 22.19
N VAL A 14 -13.89 20.09 21.91
CA VAL A 14 -13.90 18.62 21.73
C VAL A 14 -12.85 17.98 22.63
N ASP A 15 -13.22 16.87 23.30
CA ASP A 15 -12.26 16.11 24.08
C ASP A 15 -11.23 15.45 23.14
N PRO A 16 -9.92 15.63 23.36
CA PRO A 16 -8.87 15.05 22.52
C PRO A 16 -8.90 13.51 22.40
N SER A 17 -9.55 12.82 23.38
CA SER A 17 -9.76 11.37 23.30
C SER A 17 -10.85 10.96 22.30
N ILE A 18 -11.81 11.86 22.04
CA ILE A 18 -12.91 11.64 21.10
C ILE A 18 -12.45 12.00 19.68
N ASP A 19 -11.93 13.23 19.51
CA ASP A 19 -11.41 13.71 18.22
C ASP A 19 -10.21 14.64 18.42
N ASN A 20 -9.27 14.61 17.47
CA ASN A 20 -8.05 15.41 17.50
C ASN A 20 -7.49 15.63 16.11
N MET A 21 -6.54 16.56 15.99
CA MET A 21 -5.94 16.91 14.70
C MET A 21 -5.26 15.72 13.99
N LEU A 22 -4.76 14.73 14.73
CA LEU A 22 -4.16 13.53 14.15
C LEU A 22 -5.22 12.66 13.46
N LYS A 23 -6.39 12.44 14.10
CA LYS A 23 -7.52 11.74 13.50
C LYS A 23 -8.00 12.45 12.24
N ILE A 24 -8.21 13.78 12.30
CA ILE A 24 -8.61 14.57 11.13
C ILE A 24 -7.63 14.43 9.97
N THR A 25 -6.33 14.47 10.28
CA THR A 25 -5.31 14.33 9.23
C THR A 25 -5.31 12.92 8.64
N SER A 26 -5.49 11.90 9.46
CA SER A 26 -5.63 10.50 9.01
C SER A 26 -6.86 10.34 8.12
N ASP A 27 -8.01 10.88 8.55
CA ASP A 27 -9.25 10.86 7.76
C ASP A 27 -9.09 11.62 6.44
N GLY A 28 -8.39 12.75 6.45
CA GLY A 28 -8.06 13.52 5.25
C GLY A 28 -7.22 12.72 4.25
N ARG A 29 -6.26 11.94 4.74
CA ARG A 29 -5.45 11.02 3.91
C ARG A 29 -6.30 9.89 3.33
N LYS A 30 -7.17 9.28 4.15
CA LYS A 30 -8.11 8.24 3.71
C LYS A 30 -9.04 8.76 2.61
N LEU A 31 -9.67 9.92 2.83
CA LEU A 31 -10.53 10.59 1.83
C LEU A 31 -9.78 10.94 0.54
N GLY A 32 -8.53 11.38 0.67
CA GLY A 32 -7.69 11.72 -0.48
C GLY A 32 -7.24 10.51 -1.30
N LEU A 33 -7.29 9.31 -0.73
CA LEU A 33 -7.03 8.05 -1.42
C LEU A 33 -8.32 7.50 -2.03
N ASP A 34 -9.29 7.18 -1.17
CA ASP A 34 -10.62 6.72 -1.56
C ASP A 34 -11.63 6.98 -0.43
N PRO A 35 -12.78 7.66 -0.70
CA PRO A 35 -13.80 7.93 0.32
C PRO A 35 -14.34 6.69 1.03
N ARG A 36 -14.35 5.53 0.37
CA ARG A 36 -14.80 4.25 0.93
C ARG A 36 -13.96 3.78 2.14
N LEU A 37 -12.76 4.34 2.33
CA LEU A 37 -11.96 4.14 3.54
C LEU A 37 -12.53 4.82 4.78
N ILE A 38 -13.42 5.79 4.61
CA ILE A 38 -14.14 6.45 5.71
C ILE A 38 -15.53 5.84 5.88
N ASP A 39 -16.24 5.65 4.79
CA ASP A 39 -17.57 5.08 4.78
C ASP A 39 -17.72 4.17 3.55
N PRO A 40 -17.76 2.83 3.77
CA PRO A 40 -17.89 1.85 2.68
C PRO A 40 -19.16 1.99 1.85
N SER A 41 -20.16 2.76 2.31
CA SER A 41 -21.41 3.01 1.58
C SER A 41 -21.24 3.97 0.40
N PHE A 42 -20.11 4.69 0.30
CA PHE A 42 -19.84 5.53 -0.86
C PHE A 42 -19.69 4.68 -2.12
N GLU A 43 -20.23 5.20 -3.21
CA GLU A 43 -20.07 4.58 -4.53
C GLU A 43 -18.61 4.66 -5.01
N ASP A 44 -18.20 3.66 -5.76
CA ASP A 44 -16.88 3.65 -6.41
C ASP A 44 -16.79 4.75 -7.47
N ASN A 45 -15.97 5.75 -7.23
CA ASN A 45 -15.79 6.86 -8.14
C ASN A 45 -14.58 6.62 -9.07
N PRO A 46 -14.75 6.58 -10.39
CA PRO A 46 -13.67 6.32 -11.34
C PRO A 46 -12.52 7.34 -11.28
N ASN A 47 -12.76 8.51 -10.70
CA ASN A 47 -11.75 9.57 -10.58
C ASN A 47 -10.92 9.50 -9.27
N THR A 48 -11.11 8.48 -8.44
CA THR A 48 -10.24 8.30 -7.26
C THR A 48 -8.80 7.97 -7.66
N LYS A 49 -7.84 8.27 -6.78
CA LYS A 49 -6.44 7.89 -6.99
C LYS A 49 -6.28 6.39 -7.22
N LEU A 50 -7.07 5.60 -6.50
CA LEU A 50 -7.07 4.15 -6.60
C LEU A 50 -7.45 3.71 -8.03
N ASN A 51 -8.55 4.21 -8.58
CA ASN A 51 -8.98 3.86 -9.93
C ASN A 51 -8.01 4.37 -11.00
N GLN A 52 -7.47 5.56 -10.85
CA GLN A 52 -6.43 6.08 -11.76
C GLN A 52 -5.15 5.24 -11.72
N CYS A 53 -4.76 4.75 -10.53
CA CYS A 53 -3.63 3.83 -10.41
C CYS A 53 -3.90 2.51 -11.15
N VAL A 54 -5.09 1.93 -10.99
CA VAL A 54 -5.49 0.70 -11.71
C VAL A 54 -5.39 0.88 -13.22
N GLU A 55 -5.88 2.02 -13.76
CA GLU A 55 -5.77 2.31 -15.19
C GLU A 55 -4.30 2.42 -15.66
N ASN A 56 -3.46 3.13 -14.90
CA ASN A 56 -2.04 3.26 -15.23
C ASN A 56 -1.32 1.91 -15.17
N VAL A 57 -1.56 1.11 -14.13
CA VAL A 57 -0.96 -0.22 -14.00
C VAL A 57 -1.38 -1.12 -15.16
N ALA A 58 -2.67 -1.13 -15.54
CA ALA A 58 -3.15 -1.95 -16.63
C ALA A 58 -2.57 -1.51 -17.99
N ARG A 59 -2.46 -0.20 -18.22
CA ARG A 59 -1.80 0.35 -19.43
C ARG A 59 -0.35 -0.11 -19.51
N ILE A 60 0.46 0.12 -18.49
CA ILE A 60 1.88 -0.24 -18.46
C ILE A 60 2.05 -1.75 -18.57
N HIS A 61 1.18 -2.53 -17.91
CA HIS A 61 1.21 -3.98 -18.01
C HIS A 61 1.02 -4.46 -19.46
N ALA A 62 0.08 -3.87 -20.18
CA ALA A 62 -0.18 -4.22 -21.57
C ALA A 62 0.98 -3.78 -22.49
N GLU A 63 1.47 -2.54 -22.32
CA GLU A 63 2.56 -1.97 -23.13
C GLU A 63 3.89 -2.75 -22.96
N THR A 64 4.10 -3.39 -21.82
CA THR A 64 5.35 -4.10 -21.49
C THR A 64 5.18 -5.62 -21.41
N ALA A 65 4.16 -6.16 -22.10
CA ALA A 65 3.82 -7.59 -22.04
C ALA A 65 4.94 -8.51 -22.58
N GLU A 66 5.63 -8.10 -23.65
CA GLU A 66 6.70 -8.88 -24.29
C GLU A 66 7.91 -9.03 -23.37
N ASP A 67 8.32 -7.95 -22.69
CA ASP A 67 9.49 -7.92 -21.81
C ASP A 67 9.18 -8.40 -20.40
N LYS A 68 7.89 -8.57 -20.06
CA LYS A 68 7.40 -8.91 -18.72
C LYS A 68 7.96 -7.96 -17.65
N LEU A 69 7.90 -6.65 -17.91
CA LEU A 69 8.35 -5.64 -16.97
C LEU A 69 7.42 -5.59 -15.75
N THR A 70 7.95 -5.14 -14.63
CA THR A 70 7.30 -5.21 -13.33
C THR A 70 6.99 -3.84 -12.78
N GLN A 71 6.00 -3.76 -11.92
CA GLN A 71 5.52 -2.53 -11.30
C GLN A 71 5.35 -2.72 -9.80
N ILE A 72 5.57 -1.67 -9.02
CA ILE A 72 5.33 -1.66 -7.58
C ILE A 72 4.25 -0.62 -7.27
N ILE A 73 3.29 -1.02 -6.43
CA ILE A 73 2.29 -0.11 -5.85
C ILE A 73 2.58 0.01 -4.35
N PHE A 74 2.94 1.22 -3.92
CA PHE A 74 3.07 1.55 -2.51
C PHE A 74 1.76 2.08 -1.95
N CYS A 75 1.26 1.42 -0.90
CA CYS A 75 0.09 1.86 -0.15
C CYS A 75 0.26 1.48 1.32
N ASP A 76 0.34 2.49 2.20
CA ASP A 76 0.42 2.30 3.64
C ASP A 76 -0.96 2.31 4.31
N LEU A 77 -2.00 2.79 3.59
CA LEU A 77 -3.39 2.83 4.05
C LEU A 77 -4.18 1.60 3.55
N GLY A 78 -5.14 1.12 4.35
CA GLY A 78 -6.03 0.02 3.94
C GLY A 78 -5.31 -1.30 3.66
N VAL A 79 -4.26 -1.58 4.42
CA VAL A 79 -3.51 -2.84 4.38
C VAL A 79 -4.43 -4.00 4.81
N PRO A 80 -4.37 -5.17 4.17
CA PRO A 80 -5.22 -6.30 4.53
C PRO A 80 -5.02 -6.72 5.98
N HIS A 81 -6.11 -6.74 6.75
CA HIS A 81 -6.13 -7.33 8.08
C HIS A 81 -6.23 -8.84 7.97
N LYS A 82 -5.56 -9.55 8.86
CA LYS A 82 -5.78 -10.98 9.02
C LYS A 82 -7.15 -11.17 9.66
N ASN A 83 -8.14 -11.59 8.90
CA ASN A 83 -9.31 -12.23 9.49
C ASN A 83 -8.82 -13.49 10.21
N THR A 84 -8.71 -13.43 11.51
CA THR A 84 -8.45 -14.57 12.38
C THR A 84 -9.76 -15.38 12.50
N THR A 85 -10.17 -16.03 11.42
CA THR A 85 -11.18 -17.09 11.51
C THR A 85 -10.46 -18.35 11.98
N GLY A 86 -10.55 -18.58 13.30
CA GLY A 86 -10.43 -19.89 13.93
C GLY A 86 -9.05 -20.52 13.97
N SER A 87 -8.29 -20.21 15.03
CA SER A 87 -7.64 -21.21 15.89
C SER A 87 -7.01 -20.50 17.09
N VAL A 88 -7.49 -20.89 18.27
CA VAL A 88 -6.88 -20.56 19.57
C VAL A 88 -5.56 -21.30 19.63
N GLU A 89 -4.45 -20.66 19.39
CA GLU A 89 -3.12 -21.16 19.74
C GLU A 89 -2.38 -20.14 20.57
N ASN A 90 -2.28 -20.51 21.85
CA ASN A 90 -1.31 -20.18 22.88
C ASN A 90 -0.69 -18.76 22.90
N ALA A 91 -1.16 -18.00 23.88
CA ALA A 91 -0.53 -16.82 24.42
C ALA A 91 0.77 -17.23 25.16
N ASP A 92 1.92 -17.24 24.49
CA ASP A 92 3.25 -17.20 25.12
C ASP A 92 4.28 -16.88 24.04
N ASP A 93 4.44 -15.61 23.71
CA ASP A 93 5.65 -14.99 23.15
C ASP A 93 5.43 -13.48 22.91
N VAL A 94 5.07 -12.76 23.96
CA VAL A 94 5.18 -11.30 23.95
C VAL A 94 6.60 -10.94 24.35
N LYS A 95 7.52 -10.93 23.41
CA LYS A 95 8.77 -10.20 23.57
C LYS A 95 8.54 -8.76 23.19
N ASN A 96 8.71 -7.87 24.17
CA ASN A 96 8.77 -6.43 24.02
C ASN A 96 9.76 -6.05 22.92
N ASP A 97 9.23 -5.52 21.83
CA ASP A 97 10.02 -4.89 20.77
C ASP A 97 9.76 -3.38 20.83
N ASP A 98 10.59 -2.67 21.60
CA ASP A 98 10.50 -1.21 21.83
C ASP A 98 10.90 -0.39 20.58
N ASN A 99 11.00 -1.00 19.40
CA ASN A 99 11.44 -0.35 18.17
C ASN A 99 10.37 -0.29 17.08
N LYS A 100 9.09 -0.13 17.45
CA LYS A 100 8.02 0.11 16.47
C LYS A 100 8.09 1.53 15.94
N SER A 101 8.26 1.68 14.62
CA SER A 101 8.22 2.97 13.94
C SER A 101 6.85 3.65 14.14
N SER A 102 6.83 5.00 14.05
CA SER A 102 5.60 5.78 14.17
C SER A 102 4.50 5.37 13.16
N ALA A 103 4.87 4.79 12.02
CA ALA A 103 3.95 4.23 11.03
C ALA A 103 3.23 2.95 11.53
N GLU A 104 3.84 2.19 12.46
CA GLU A 104 3.21 0.99 13.04
C GLU A 104 2.28 1.31 14.23
N ARG A 105 2.35 2.54 14.77
CA ARG A 105 1.45 2.99 15.85
C ARG A 105 0.14 3.59 15.34
N ASP A 106 0.11 4.01 14.08
CA ASP A 106 -1.09 4.56 13.41
C ASP A 106 -2.09 3.46 12.99
N SER A 107 -1.72 2.20 13.19
CA SER A 107 -2.53 1.01 12.91
C SER A 107 -3.32 0.52 14.14
N LEU A 108 -3.82 1.41 14.98
CA LEU A 108 -4.97 1.15 15.85
C LEU A 108 -6.23 1.24 14.97
N GLU A 109 -6.45 0.19 14.26
CA GLU A 109 -7.31 0.09 13.11
C GLU A 109 -8.70 -0.27 13.55
N GLU A 110 -9.60 0.68 13.31
CA GLU A 110 -11.01 0.39 13.18
C GLU A 110 -11.17 -0.64 12.07
N GLU A 111 -11.90 -1.70 12.31
CA GLU A 111 -12.27 -2.70 11.30
C GLU A 111 -12.93 -1.96 10.13
N CYS A 112 -12.17 -1.77 9.05
CA CYS A 112 -12.71 -1.17 7.84
C CYS A 112 -13.18 -2.31 6.93
N ASP A 113 -14.46 -2.35 6.62
CA ASP A 113 -15.06 -3.33 5.70
C ASP A 113 -14.52 -3.21 4.27
N PHE A 114 -13.80 -2.13 3.94
CA PHE A 114 -13.21 -1.87 2.64
C PHE A 114 -11.69 -2.06 2.65
N CYS A 115 -11.21 -3.05 1.90
CA CYS A 115 -9.78 -3.32 1.74
C CYS A 115 -9.25 -2.80 0.40
N VAL A 116 -8.36 -1.81 0.43
CA VAL A 116 -7.73 -1.19 -0.76
C VAL A 116 -7.01 -2.22 -1.62
N TYR A 117 -6.28 -3.13 -1.00
CA TYR A 117 -5.48 -4.13 -1.71
C TYR A 117 -6.35 -5.11 -2.50
N GLU A 118 -7.47 -5.57 -1.89
CA GLU A 118 -8.40 -6.49 -2.55
C GLU A 118 -9.18 -5.79 -3.67
N ASP A 119 -9.55 -4.52 -3.49
CA ASP A 119 -10.24 -3.73 -4.52
C ASP A 119 -9.31 -3.51 -5.74
N ILE A 120 -8.05 -3.14 -5.50
CA ILE A 120 -7.05 -3.00 -6.58
C ILE A 120 -6.88 -4.33 -7.31
N LYS A 121 -6.65 -5.43 -6.60
CA LYS A 121 -6.44 -6.76 -7.19
C LYS A 121 -7.63 -7.17 -8.05
N SER A 122 -8.85 -7.04 -7.51
CA SER A 122 -10.09 -7.37 -8.22
C SER A 122 -10.23 -6.56 -9.51
N LYS A 123 -9.95 -5.27 -9.46
CA LYS A 123 -10.01 -4.38 -10.64
C LYS A 123 -8.94 -4.71 -11.67
N LEU A 124 -7.71 -5.01 -11.25
CA LEU A 124 -6.63 -5.41 -12.15
C LEU A 124 -6.96 -6.74 -12.86
N ILE A 125 -7.54 -7.70 -12.14
CA ILE A 125 -8.02 -8.97 -12.73
C ILE A 125 -9.13 -8.68 -13.76
N THR A 126 -10.08 -7.79 -13.44
CA THR A 126 -11.14 -7.37 -14.37
C THR A 126 -10.57 -6.69 -15.63
N LYS A 127 -9.43 -6.01 -15.51
CA LYS A 127 -8.67 -5.43 -16.66
C LYS A 127 -7.88 -6.48 -17.45
N GLY A 128 -7.92 -7.76 -17.06
CA GLY A 128 -7.28 -8.86 -17.77
C GLY A 128 -5.88 -9.22 -17.30
N ILE A 129 -5.41 -8.67 -16.17
CA ILE A 129 -4.14 -9.08 -15.58
C ILE A 129 -4.34 -10.41 -14.86
N PRO A 130 -3.55 -11.47 -15.16
CA PRO A 130 -3.66 -12.75 -14.48
C PRO A 130 -3.42 -12.61 -12.98
N GLU A 131 -4.25 -13.26 -12.16
CA GLU A 131 -4.09 -13.24 -10.70
C GLU A 131 -2.71 -13.71 -10.25
N SER A 132 -2.12 -14.67 -10.94
CA SER A 132 -0.78 -15.19 -10.67
C SER A 132 0.35 -14.15 -10.84
N GLU A 133 0.10 -13.07 -11.59
CA GLU A 133 1.06 -11.98 -11.81
C GLU A 133 0.93 -10.85 -10.78
N ILE A 134 -0.04 -10.94 -9.86
CA ILE A 134 -0.29 -9.95 -8.81
C ILE A 134 0.07 -10.59 -7.46
N ALA A 135 0.87 -9.90 -6.65
CA ALA A 135 1.24 -10.39 -5.32
C ALA A 135 1.26 -9.28 -4.27
N TYR A 136 1.05 -9.68 -3.03
CA TYR A 136 1.17 -8.81 -1.84
C TYR A 136 2.44 -9.15 -1.06
N ILE A 137 3.22 -8.15 -0.70
CA ILE A 137 4.39 -8.35 0.18
C ILE A 137 3.98 -8.91 1.55
N HIS A 138 2.76 -8.60 1.99
CA HIS A 138 2.23 -9.04 3.28
C HIS A 138 1.98 -10.55 3.36
N ASP A 139 1.86 -11.25 2.24
CA ASP A 139 1.71 -12.69 2.19
C ASP A 139 3.01 -13.43 2.50
N ALA A 140 4.15 -12.79 2.26
CA ALA A 140 5.46 -13.32 2.58
C ALA A 140 5.81 -13.08 4.06
N LYS A 141 5.54 -14.08 4.92
CA LYS A 141 5.71 -13.98 6.38
C LYS A 141 7.17 -14.20 6.84
N THR A 142 7.95 -14.93 6.07
CA THR A 142 9.35 -15.26 6.40
C THR A 142 10.30 -14.61 5.39
N GLU A 143 11.55 -14.41 5.79
CA GLU A 143 12.59 -13.87 4.90
C GLU A 143 12.81 -14.78 3.67
N LYS A 144 12.64 -16.10 3.83
CA LYS A 144 12.71 -17.04 2.71
C LYS A 144 11.59 -16.78 1.71
N GLN A 145 10.35 -16.66 2.18
CA GLN A 145 9.19 -16.36 1.33
C GLN A 145 9.34 -14.99 0.63
N LYS A 146 9.89 -13.98 1.33
CA LYS A 146 10.19 -12.68 0.71
C LYS A 146 11.22 -12.82 -0.39
N SER A 147 12.31 -13.57 -0.15
CA SER A 147 13.32 -13.80 -1.18
C SER A 147 12.76 -14.50 -2.40
N GLU A 148 11.94 -15.54 -2.21
CA GLU A 148 11.26 -16.26 -3.30
C GLU A 148 10.29 -15.34 -4.07
N LEU A 149 9.54 -14.48 -3.38
CA LEU A 149 8.66 -13.49 -4.01
C LEU A 149 9.47 -12.49 -4.84
N PHE A 150 10.58 -11.99 -4.31
CA PHE A 150 11.44 -11.05 -5.04
C PHE A 150 12.12 -11.71 -6.26
N ASP A 151 12.43 -13.00 -6.19
CA ASP A 151 12.90 -13.75 -7.35
C ASP A 151 11.85 -13.80 -8.47
N LYS A 152 10.59 -14.04 -8.11
CA LYS A 152 9.46 -14.02 -9.04
C LYS A 152 9.23 -12.64 -9.66
N VAL A 153 9.39 -11.57 -8.87
CA VAL A 153 9.34 -10.20 -9.40
C VAL A 153 10.52 -9.96 -10.36
N ARG A 154 11.74 -10.33 -10.01
CA ARG A 154 12.92 -10.18 -10.87
C ARG A 154 12.84 -10.96 -12.18
N SER A 155 12.20 -12.11 -12.17
CA SER A 155 11.98 -12.92 -13.38
C SER A 155 10.85 -12.39 -14.27
N GLY A 156 9.94 -11.58 -13.72
CA GLY A 156 8.71 -11.13 -14.38
C GLY A 156 7.59 -12.18 -14.33
N GLU A 157 7.66 -13.15 -13.41
CA GLU A 157 6.56 -14.07 -13.10
C GLU A 157 5.47 -13.31 -12.31
N VAL A 158 5.87 -12.49 -11.34
CA VAL A 158 5.00 -11.50 -10.66
C VAL A 158 5.30 -10.15 -11.27
N ARG A 159 4.31 -9.54 -11.91
CA ARG A 159 4.46 -8.26 -12.61
C ARG A 159 3.92 -7.06 -11.85
N VAL A 160 3.03 -7.28 -10.89
CA VAL A 160 2.48 -6.23 -10.02
C VAL A 160 2.67 -6.65 -8.56
N LEU A 161 3.49 -5.88 -7.82
CA LEU A 161 3.74 -6.09 -6.40
C LEU A 161 3.11 -4.96 -5.59
N LEU A 162 2.16 -5.29 -4.71
CA LEU A 162 1.57 -4.34 -3.77
C LEU A 162 2.22 -4.47 -2.39
N GLY A 163 2.47 -3.35 -1.73
CA GLY A 163 3.00 -3.39 -0.38
C GLY A 163 3.12 -2.05 0.31
N SER A 164 3.33 -2.10 1.62
CA SER A 164 3.60 -0.92 2.43
C SER A 164 5.08 -0.54 2.41
N THR A 165 5.37 0.74 2.69
CA THR A 165 6.74 1.26 2.81
C THR A 165 7.54 0.45 3.82
N ALA A 166 6.97 0.14 4.97
CA ALA A 166 7.61 -0.61 6.04
C ALA A 166 8.03 -2.02 5.60
N LYS A 167 7.16 -2.76 4.91
CA LYS A 167 7.42 -4.14 4.46
C LYS A 167 8.38 -4.21 3.28
N MET A 168 8.37 -3.21 2.42
CA MET A 168 9.28 -3.10 1.27
C MET A 168 10.51 -2.23 1.57
N GLY A 169 10.64 -1.72 2.83
CA GLY A 169 11.63 -0.72 3.23
C GLY A 169 13.08 -1.18 3.16
N THR A 170 13.41 -2.41 3.54
CA THR A 170 14.80 -2.90 3.63
C THR A 170 15.02 -4.16 2.80
N GLY A 171 16.17 -4.22 2.11
CA GLY A 171 16.62 -5.44 1.43
C GLY A 171 15.91 -5.81 0.11
N THR A 172 14.95 -5.01 -0.35
CA THR A 172 14.21 -5.29 -1.58
C THR A 172 15.08 -5.03 -2.80
N ASN A 173 15.55 -6.07 -3.45
CA ASN A 173 16.34 -6.00 -4.68
C ASN A 173 15.50 -6.49 -5.86
N VAL A 174 14.51 -5.70 -6.28
CA VAL A 174 13.54 -6.04 -7.35
C VAL A 174 13.66 -5.16 -8.58
N GLN A 175 14.66 -4.27 -8.64
CA GLN A 175 14.79 -3.25 -9.67
C GLN A 175 15.04 -3.76 -11.07
N LYS A 176 15.49 -5.02 -11.25
CA LYS A 176 15.98 -5.51 -12.53
C LYS A 176 15.04 -5.22 -13.71
N LYS A 177 13.77 -5.55 -13.57
CA LYS A 177 12.72 -5.34 -14.57
C LYS A 177 11.71 -4.26 -14.17
N LEU A 178 11.99 -3.50 -13.12
CA LEU A 178 11.06 -2.53 -12.57
C LEU A 178 10.91 -1.33 -13.51
N ILE A 179 9.73 -1.13 -14.09
CA ILE A 179 9.43 -0.05 -15.04
C ILE A 179 8.67 1.08 -14.39
N ALA A 180 7.83 0.80 -13.41
CA ALA A 180 7.02 1.83 -12.76
C ALA A 180 6.87 1.63 -11.25
N VAL A 181 6.77 2.75 -10.53
CA VAL A 181 6.40 2.82 -9.12
C VAL A 181 5.19 3.74 -8.99
N HIS A 182 4.17 3.27 -8.29
CA HIS A 182 2.94 4.02 -8.03
C HIS A 182 2.86 4.32 -6.54
N ASP A 183 2.87 5.59 -6.18
CA ASP A 183 2.67 6.07 -4.80
C ASP A 183 1.20 6.43 -4.60
N LEU A 184 0.40 5.50 -4.06
CA LEU A 184 -1.02 5.73 -3.81
C LEU A 184 -1.25 6.71 -2.66
N ASP A 185 -0.45 6.59 -1.62
CA ASP A 185 -0.47 7.49 -0.49
C ASP A 185 0.90 8.16 -0.28
N ILE A 186 0.88 9.33 0.33
CA ILE A 186 2.10 10.07 0.63
C ILE A 186 2.50 9.75 2.07
N PRO A 187 3.71 9.20 2.31
CA PRO A 187 4.22 8.97 3.65
C PRO A 187 4.49 10.31 4.37
N TRP A 188 4.47 10.26 5.71
CA TRP A 188 4.73 11.44 6.54
C TRP A 188 6.14 12.00 6.40
N ARG A 189 7.10 11.15 6.05
CA ARG A 189 8.51 11.54 5.91
C ARG A 189 8.87 11.68 4.45
N PRO A 190 9.35 12.86 4.00
CA PRO A 190 9.83 13.03 2.62
C PRO A 190 10.91 12.01 2.23
N ALA A 191 11.78 11.62 3.16
CA ALA A 191 12.80 10.60 2.95
C ALA A 191 12.23 9.23 2.54
N ASP A 192 11.00 8.90 2.94
CA ASP A 192 10.35 7.64 2.55
C ASP A 192 9.96 7.68 1.07
N LEU A 193 9.56 8.84 0.53
CA LEU A 193 9.32 9.02 -0.91
C LEU A 193 10.63 8.88 -1.71
N GLU A 194 11.70 9.50 -1.25
CA GLU A 194 13.02 9.34 -1.87
C GLU A 194 13.46 7.87 -1.84
N GLN A 195 13.18 7.17 -0.73
CA GLN A 195 13.47 5.75 -0.59
C GLN A 195 12.64 4.91 -1.55
N ARG A 196 11.33 5.21 -1.75
CA ARG A 196 10.46 4.55 -2.71
C ARG A 196 10.98 4.78 -4.14
N ALA A 197 11.23 6.03 -4.52
CA ALA A 197 11.82 6.39 -5.82
C ALA A 197 13.20 5.75 -6.04
N GLY A 198 14.03 5.72 -5.00
CA GLY A 198 15.36 5.07 -5.03
C GLY A 198 15.33 3.57 -5.33
N ARG A 199 14.16 2.93 -5.30
CA ARG A 199 14.01 1.52 -5.68
C ARG A 199 14.06 1.31 -7.19
N ILE A 200 13.49 2.23 -7.93
CA ILE A 200 13.43 2.15 -9.38
C ILE A 200 14.66 2.83 -10.01
N ILE A 201 15.13 3.94 -9.42
CA ILE A 201 16.32 4.69 -9.88
C ILE A 201 17.58 4.08 -9.25
N ARG A 202 17.84 2.80 -9.52
CA ARG A 202 18.97 2.08 -8.91
C ARG A 202 19.82 1.38 -9.96
N GLN A 203 21.11 1.24 -9.67
CA GLN A 203 21.99 0.41 -10.50
C GLN A 203 21.44 -1.03 -10.59
N GLY A 204 21.47 -1.60 -11.79
CA GLY A 204 20.94 -2.93 -12.08
C GLY A 204 19.51 -2.95 -12.58
N ASN A 205 18.85 -1.79 -12.74
CA ASN A 205 17.63 -1.69 -13.53
C ASN A 205 18.02 -1.76 -15.04
N GLU A 206 17.37 -2.67 -15.77
CA GLU A 206 17.61 -2.84 -17.21
C GLU A 206 16.89 -1.77 -18.05
N ASN A 207 15.93 -1.05 -17.44
CA ASN A 207 15.16 0.00 -18.08
C ASN A 207 15.91 1.34 -18.02
N LYS A 208 16.05 2.03 -19.17
CA LYS A 208 16.63 3.38 -19.24
C LYS A 208 15.65 4.48 -18.83
N ASN A 209 14.40 4.29 -19.14
CA ASN A 209 13.30 5.19 -18.77
C ASN A 209 12.37 4.45 -17.83
N VAL A 210 11.93 5.12 -16.77
CA VAL A 210 11.03 4.58 -15.75
C VAL A 210 9.95 5.60 -15.40
N GLU A 211 8.82 5.13 -14.90
CA GLU A 211 7.70 5.97 -14.49
C GLU A 211 7.58 5.99 -12.96
N ILE A 212 7.29 7.17 -12.38
CA ILE A 212 6.96 7.36 -10.96
C ILE A 212 5.69 8.19 -10.85
#